data_272ae4913fb63647c5252cc562b1d22d
#
_entry.id   272ae4913fb63647c5252cc562b1d22d
#
_cell.length_a   1.000
_cell.length_b   1.000
_cell.length_c   1.000
_cell.angle_alpha   90.00
_cell.angle_beta   90.00
_cell.angle_gamma   90.00
#
_symmetry.space_group_name_H-M   'P 1'
#
loop_
_entity.id
_entity.type
_entity.pdbx_description
1 polymer ?
#
loop_
_entity_poly.entity_id
_entity_poly.type
_entity_poly.pdbx_seq_one_letter_code
_entity_poly.pdbx_strand_id
1 'polypeptide(L)'
;MSGGFEIQLWWLLALPLFFVLGWIAARIDIKHLVRESRTLPRSYFKGLNFLLNEQPDKAIEAFLEAARVDPETIELHFALGNLFRRRGETDRAIRVHQNLIERDESQNQLSDDQRLHALSELGQDYLKAGLLDRAEEVFLKLRNTSRDEDALRFLLEIYQQEKEWQKAIDIVQQLPEHSGHIWQKQIANFHCELASAALLRSDLREASGRLEMALSCNRKCVRATLLQGELALAESNTAAAIEAWQRVEQQSPIYLALVAGKLMEAFRRQGSEQQGIQLLRNWFKLHPSLDLLDAVFHSELQGEGAEAAYQLVRDELRRNPTLLGLDKLLEAQILLAPQERRADLELIKNLVHNHTRRVARYCCDSCGFKARQFYWRCPACGGWETFPPKRTEEFDLTP
;
A
#
# COMPACT_ATOMS: atom_id res chain seq x y z
N MET A 1 104.70 4.83 -17.44
CA MET A 1 103.47 4.43 -18.16
C MET A 1 102.30 5.01 -17.44
N SER A 2 101.85 6.17 -17.92
CA SER A 2 100.72 6.93 -17.41
C SER A 2 99.51 6.66 -18.28
N GLY A 3 98.60 5.84 -17.81
CA GLY A 3 97.32 5.65 -18.46
C GLY A 3 96.31 6.68 -17.92
N GLY A 4 96.13 7.78 -18.67
CA GLY A 4 95.12 8.77 -18.33
C GLY A 4 93.72 8.18 -18.51
N PHE A 5 92.95 8.21 -17.45
CA PHE A 5 91.54 7.95 -17.50
C PHE A 5 90.81 9.22 -18.01
N GLU A 6 90.64 9.31 -19.32
CA GLU A 6 89.82 10.35 -19.91
C GLU A 6 88.34 9.96 -19.62
N ILE A 7 87.77 10.48 -18.51
CA ILE A 7 86.38 10.48 -18.28
C ILE A 7 85.70 11.34 -19.35
N GLN A 8 85.12 10.71 -20.34
CA GLN A 8 84.38 11.37 -21.39
C GLN A 8 83.20 12.18 -20.79
N LEU A 9 83.40 13.47 -20.60
CA LEU A 9 82.46 14.43 -19.99
C LEU A 9 81.07 14.46 -20.65
N TRP A 10 80.91 13.84 -21.81
CA TRP A 10 79.67 13.82 -22.53
C TRP A 10 78.52 13.03 -21.76
N TRP A 11 78.86 12.10 -20.86
CA TRP A 11 77.93 11.43 -19.98
C TRP A 11 77.25 12.40 -19.00
N LEU A 12 77.91 13.51 -18.64
CA LEU A 12 77.34 14.55 -17.82
C LEU A 12 76.16 15.27 -18.49
N LEU A 13 76.16 15.30 -19.85
CA LEU A 13 75.02 15.86 -20.59
C LEU A 13 73.76 14.93 -20.60
N ALA A 14 73.93 13.63 -20.35
CA ALA A 14 72.81 12.71 -20.25
C ALA A 14 72.00 12.95 -18.98
N LEU A 15 72.58 13.39 -17.86
CA LEU A 15 71.89 13.67 -16.60
C LEU A 15 70.81 14.75 -16.76
N PRO A 16 71.00 15.92 -17.30
CA PRO A 16 69.94 16.90 -17.52
C PRO A 16 68.90 16.41 -18.54
N LEU A 17 69.29 15.59 -19.53
CA LEU A 17 68.39 15.01 -20.51
C LEU A 17 67.42 14.03 -19.84
N PHE A 18 67.93 13.13 -19.02
CA PHE A 18 67.08 12.18 -18.24
C PHE A 18 66.21 12.91 -17.22
N PHE A 19 66.71 14.00 -16.62
CA PHE A 19 65.90 14.82 -15.73
C PHE A 19 64.77 15.52 -16.46
N VAL A 20 65.00 16.08 -17.63
CA VAL A 20 64.00 16.72 -18.49
C VAL A 20 62.97 15.69 -18.98
N LEU A 21 63.41 14.51 -19.43
CA LEU A 21 62.55 13.42 -19.86
C LEU A 21 61.70 12.90 -18.71
N GLY A 22 62.29 12.67 -17.51
CA GLY A 22 61.59 12.26 -16.32
C GLY A 22 60.57 13.32 -15.85
N TRP A 23 60.94 14.62 -15.93
CA TRP A 23 60.02 15.71 -15.60
C TRP A 23 58.85 15.82 -16.59
N ILE A 24 59.11 15.63 -17.90
CA ILE A 24 58.06 15.57 -18.94
C ILE A 24 57.16 14.36 -18.73
N ALA A 25 57.73 13.18 -18.48
CA ALA A 25 56.97 11.95 -18.20
C ALA A 25 56.10 12.12 -16.94
N ALA A 26 56.66 12.62 -15.83
CA ALA A 26 55.90 12.90 -14.62
C ALA A 26 54.80 13.94 -14.84
N ARG A 27 55.03 14.96 -15.69
CA ARG A 27 54.02 15.98 -15.99
C ARG A 27 52.91 15.48 -16.92
N ILE A 28 53.21 14.52 -17.78
CA ILE A 28 52.23 13.85 -18.63
C ILE A 28 51.41 12.91 -17.78
N ASP A 29 52.04 12.13 -16.90
CA ASP A 29 51.37 11.16 -15.99
C ASP A 29 50.48 11.86 -14.98
N ILE A 30 50.93 12.97 -14.38
CA ILE A 30 50.13 13.83 -13.50
C ILE A 30 48.95 14.45 -14.27
N LYS A 31 49.13 14.87 -15.51
CA LYS A 31 48.02 15.37 -16.33
C LYS A 31 47.04 14.27 -16.71
N HIS A 32 47.48 13.02 -16.92
CA HIS A 32 46.61 11.85 -17.13
C HIS A 32 45.87 11.48 -15.85
N LEU A 33 46.55 11.41 -14.68
CA LEU A 33 45.96 11.16 -13.39
C LEU A 33 44.96 12.24 -12.95
N VAL A 34 45.24 13.51 -13.22
CA VAL A 34 44.34 14.66 -12.96
C VAL A 34 43.17 14.67 -13.96
N ARG A 35 43.32 14.09 -15.14
CA ARG A 35 42.24 13.93 -16.11
C ARG A 35 41.36 12.71 -15.79
N GLU A 36 41.90 11.72 -15.10
CA GLU A 36 41.21 10.52 -14.61
C GLU A 36 40.50 10.75 -13.28
N SER A 37 40.92 11.72 -12.46
CA SER A 37 40.11 12.26 -11.38
C SER A 37 39.04 13.16 -12.00
N ARG A 38 37.98 12.55 -12.53
CA ARG A 38 36.76 13.23 -12.98
C ARG A 38 36.18 14.01 -11.79
N THR A 39 36.61 15.26 -11.63
CA THR A 39 35.97 16.17 -10.69
C THR A 39 34.59 16.44 -11.24
N LEU A 40 33.59 15.91 -10.57
CA LEU A 40 32.17 16.16 -10.87
C LEU A 40 31.98 17.66 -11.13
N PRO A 41 31.22 18.05 -12.17
CA PRO A 41 31.00 19.46 -12.52
C PRO A 41 30.44 20.23 -11.30
N ARG A 42 30.82 21.49 -11.15
CA ARG A 42 30.30 22.36 -10.08
C ARG A 42 28.77 22.44 -10.08
N SER A 43 28.14 22.36 -11.25
CA SER A 43 26.68 22.26 -11.43
C SER A 43 26.06 21.02 -10.79
N TYR A 44 26.80 19.88 -10.70
CA TYR A 44 26.35 18.69 -9.98
C TYR A 44 26.17 18.96 -8.47
N PHE A 45 27.19 19.56 -7.83
CA PHE A 45 27.10 19.92 -6.41
C PHE A 45 26.04 20.98 -6.14
N LYS A 46 25.83 21.91 -7.09
CA LYS A 46 24.74 22.88 -7.04
C LYS A 46 23.37 22.19 -7.11
N GLY A 47 23.22 21.18 -7.97
CA GLY A 47 22.02 20.36 -8.06
C GLY A 47 21.74 19.61 -6.77
N LEU A 48 22.75 18.96 -6.15
CA LEU A 48 22.60 18.30 -4.85
C LEU A 48 22.17 19.28 -3.75
N ASN A 49 22.74 20.50 -3.74
CA ASN A 49 22.36 21.52 -2.75
C ASN A 49 20.90 21.96 -2.93
N PHE A 50 20.42 22.14 -4.16
CA PHE A 50 19.01 22.40 -4.41
C PHE A 50 18.11 21.24 -3.99
N LEU A 51 18.56 19.99 -4.16
CA LEU A 51 17.81 18.80 -3.71
C LEU A 51 17.66 18.79 -2.18
N LEU A 52 18.74 19.06 -1.46
CA LEU A 52 18.74 19.13 0.01
C LEU A 52 17.85 20.27 0.55
N ASN A 53 17.70 21.34 -0.23
CA ASN A 53 16.81 22.47 0.11
C ASN A 53 15.38 22.28 -0.44
N GLU A 54 14.98 21.08 -0.82
CA GLU A 54 13.64 20.75 -1.32
C GLU A 54 13.20 21.59 -2.55
N GLN A 55 14.15 21.96 -3.40
CA GLN A 55 13.94 22.72 -4.64
C GLN A 55 14.17 21.84 -5.89
N PRO A 56 13.29 20.86 -6.19
CA PRO A 56 13.54 19.86 -7.23
C PRO A 56 13.66 20.47 -8.63
N ASP A 57 12.96 21.55 -8.93
CA ASP A 57 13.00 22.19 -10.25
C ASP A 57 14.38 22.78 -10.55
N LYS A 58 14.95 23.50 -9.58
CA LYS A 58 16.30 24.05 -9.71
C LYS A 58 17.37 22.95 -9.72
N ALA A 59 17.12 21.86 -8.99
CA ALA A 59 18.01 20.70 -9.01
C ALA A 59 18.07 20.07 -10.41
N ILE A 60 16.90 19.89 -11.06
CA ILE A 60 16.83 19.38 -12.43
C ILE A 60 17.57 20.28 -13.42
N GLU A 61 17.36 21.60 -13.36
CA GLU A 61 18.07 22.54 -14.22
C GLU A 61 19.60 22.46 -14.05
N ALA A 62 20.07 22.42 -12.80
CA ALA A 62 21.48 22.30 -12.50
C ALA A 62 22.07 20.95 -12.96
N PHE A 63 21.33 19.85 -12.81
CA PHE A 63 21.77 18.54 -13.30
C PHE A 63 21.75 18.44 -14.83
N LEU A 64 20.76 19.05 -15.50
CA LEU A 64 20.77 19.15 -16.97
C LEU A 64 21.95 19.97 -17.49
N GLU A 65 22.32 21.04 -16.80
CA GLU A 65 23.54 21.81 -17.11
C GLU A 65 24.79 20.96 -16.93
N ALA A 66 24.88 20.20 -15.83
CA ALA A 66 25.97 19.26 -15.58
C ALA A 66 26.08 18.19 -16.68
N ALA A 67 24.95 17.60 -17.10
CA ALA A 67 24.90 16.59 -18.16
C ALA A 67 25.32 17.11 -19.55
N ARG A 68 25.17 18.40 -19.79
CA ARG A 68 25.69 19.02 -21.03
C ARG A 68 27.23 19.13 -21.03
N VAL A 69 27.82 19.30 -19.83
CA VAL A 69 29.27 19.45 -19.66
C VAL A 69 29.95 18.08 -19.64
N ASP A 70 29.35 17.12 -18.95
CA ASP A 70 29.86 15.75 -18.84
C ASP A 70 28.69 14.74 -19.00
N PRO A 71 28.37 14.34 -20.23
CA PRO A 71 27.29 13.41 -20.50
C PRO A 71 27.60 11.96 -20.11
N GLU A 72 28.85 11.66 -19.73
CA GLU A 72 29.28 10.31 -19.38
C GLU A 72 29.15 10.01 -17.87
N THR A 73 28.83 11.01 -17.04
CA THR A 73 28.67 10.81 -15.60
C THR A 73 27.41 10.00 -15.29
N ILE A 74 27.58 8.75 -14.90
CA ILE A 74 26.51 7.76 -14.63
C ILE A 74 25.61 8.21 -13.46
N GLU A 75 26.23 8.70 -12.37
CA GLU A 75 25.54 9.18 -11.18
C GLU A 75 24.56 10.32 -11.47
N LEU A 76 24.89 11.13 -12.46
CA LEU A 76 24.05 12.22 -12.91
C LEU A 76 22.77 11.72 -13.59
N HIS A 77 22.87 10.67 -14.39
CA HIS A 77 21.70 10.05 -15.03
C HIS A 77 20.78 9.41 -14.00
N PHE A 78 21.32 8.72 -12.99
CA PHE A 78 20.53 8.21 -11.87
C PHE A 78 19.83 9.33 -11.11
N ALA A 79 20.54 10.41 -10.78
CA ALA A 79 19.96 11.55 -10.07
C ALA A 79 18.81 12.20 -10.87
N LEU A 80 18.99 12.40 -12.17
CA LEU A 80 17.98 12.97 -13.07
C LEU A 80 16.76 12.04 -13.21
N GLY A 81 16.98 10.76 -13.46
CA GLY A 81 15.90 9.78 -13.58
C GLY A 81 15.03 9.73 -12.30
N ASN A 82 15.69 9.65 -11.15
CA ASN A 82 15.01 9.64 -9.85
C ASN A 82 14.22 10.93 -9.57
N LEU A 83 14.75 12.09 -9.97
CA LEU A 83 14.03 13.36 -9.85
C LEU A 83 12.81 13.43 -10.76
N PHE A 84 12.94 12.99 -12.02
CA PHE A 84 11.79 12.93 -12.92
C PHE A 84 10.70 12.00 -12.40
N ARG A 85 11.07 10.81 -11.86
CA ARG A 85 10.11 9.89 -11.24
C ARG A 85 9.40 10.51 -10.05
N ARG A 86 10.11 11.20 -9.15
CA ARG A 86 9.52 11.90 -8.00
C ARG A 86 8.54 13.01 -8.40
N ARG A 87 8.79 13.68 -9.52
CA ARG A 87 7.87 14.69 -10.09
C ARG A 87 6.68 14.08 -10.83
N GLY A 88 6.66 12.77 -11.04
CA GLY A 88 5.65 12.10 -11.85
C GLY A 88 5.90 12.20 -13.36
N GLU A 89 7.06 12.71 -13.79
CA GLU A 89 7.50 12.76 -15.19
C GLU A 89 8.08 11.41 -15.62
N THR A 90 7.28 10.36 -15.51
CA THR A 90 7.72 8.96 -15.65
C THR A 90 8.31 8.66 -17.03
N ASP A 91 7.75 9.23 -18.11
CA ASP A 91 8.29 9.03 -19.46
C ASP A 91 9.73 9.54 -19.61
N ARG A 92 10.06 10.63 -18.92
CA ARG A 92 11.42 11.18 -18.94
C ARG A 92 12.37 10.31 -18.11
N ALA A 93 11.92 9.84 -16.96
CA ALA A 93 12.67 8.92 -16.11
C ALA A 93 13.02 7.63 -16.88
N ILE A 94 12.01 7.00 -17.50
CA ILE A 94 12.17 5.80 -18.32
C ILE A 94 13.24 6.03 -19.40
N ARG A 95 13.14 7.13 -20.17
CA ARG A 95 14.12 7.43 -21.23
C ARG A 95 15.53 7.58 -20.71
N VAL A 96 15.71 8.21 -19.54
CA VAL A 96 17.04 8.42 -18.95
C VAL A 96 17.66 7.07 -18.56
N HIS A 97 16.92 6.20 -17.86
CA HIS A 97 17.44 4.91 -17.42
C HIS A 97 17.57 3.91 -18.58
N GLN A 98 16.67 3.94 -19.58
CA GLN A 98 16.81 3.13 -20.80
C GLN A 98 18.08 3.50 -21.57
N ASN A 99 18.31 4.80 -21.83
CA ASN A 99 19.51 5.26 -22.53
C ASN A 99 20.80 4.86 -21.81
N LEU A 100 20.77 4.79 -20.46
CA LEU A 100 21.91 4.34 -19.68
C LEU A 100 22.22 2.87 -19.95
N ILE A 101 21.18 2.02 -20.00
CA ILE A 101 21.29 0.58 -20.25
C ILE A 101 21.71 0.31 -21.72
N GLU A 102 21.09 1.00 -22.71
CA GLU A 102 21.41 0.87 -24.13
C GLU A 102 22.86 1.27 -24.46
N ARG A 103 23.37 2.33 -23.79
CA ARG A 103 24.78 2.72 -23.91
C ARG A 103 25.71 1.65 -23.34
N ASP A 104 25.35 1.03 -22.25
CA ASP A 104 26.12 -0.06 -21.65
C ASP A 104 26.21 -1.27 -22.58
N GLU A 105 25.10 -1.67 -23.21
CA GLU A 105 25.08 -2.77 -24.18
C GLU A 105 26.00 -2.51 -25.37
N SER A 106 26.19 -1.25 -25.77
CA SER A 106 27.03 -0.85 -26.91
C SER A 106 28.50 -0.64 -26.55
N GLN A 107 28.80 -0.17 -25.33
CA GLN A 107 30.13 0.34 -24.95
C GLN A 107 30.71 -0.34 -23.70
N ASN A 108 29.95 -1.19 -23.01
CA ASN A 108 30.34 -1.90 -21.78
C ASN A 108 30.93 -0.97 -20.71
N GLN A 109 30.26 0.16 -20.45
CA GLN A 109 30.72 1.24 -19.57
C GLN A 109 30.31 1.05 -18.10
N LEU A 110 29.28 0.24 -17.83
CA LEU A 110 28.78 0.00 -16.49
C LEU A 110 29.48 -1.19 -15.83
N SER A 111 29.72 -1.10 -14.53
CA SER A 111 30.02 -2.28 -13.74
C SER A 111 28.74 -3.14 -13.59
N ASP A 112 28.90 -4.43 -13.28
CA ASP A 112 27.74 -5.33 -13.09
C ASP A 112 26.76 -4.78 -12.05
N ASP A 113 27.25 -4.21 -10.94
CA ASP A 113 26.38 -3.62 -9.91
C ASP A 113 25.65 -2.36 -10.42
N GLN A 114 26.31 -1.50 -11.19
CA GLN A 114 25.68 -0.33 -11.80
C GLN A 114 24.61 -0.73 -12.83
N ARG A 115 24.85 -1.79 -13.60
CA ARG A 115 23.87 -2.35 -14.54
C ARG A 115 22.63 -2.88 -13.81
N LEU A 116 22.83 -3.67 -12.75
CA LEU A 116 21.72 -4.16 -11.92
C LEU A 116 20.96 -3.00 -11.25
N HIS A 117 21.68 -1.95 -10.84
CA HIS A 117 21.06 -0.75 -10.31
C HIS A 117 20.22 -0.02 -11.35
N ALA A 118 20.74 0.17 -12.57
CA ALA A 118 20.02 0.81 -13.66
C ALA A 118 18.74 0.03 -14.04
N LEU A 119 18.81 -1.30 -14.09
CA LEU A 119 17.64 -2.15 -14.30
C LEU A 119 16.62 -1.99 -13.18
N SER A 120 17.06 -1.95 -11.91
CA SER A 120 16.15 -1.75 -10.77
C SER A 120 15.45 -0.38 -10.84
N GLU A 121 16.17 0.68 -11.18
CA GLU A 121 15.60 2.02 -11.35
C GLU A 121 14.60 2.08 -12.51
N LEU A 122 14.93 1.44 -13.65
CA LEU A 122 14.01 1.33 -14.79
C LEU A 122 12.74 0.56 -14.44
N GLY A 123 12.86 -0.54 -13.69
CA GLY A 123 11.72 -1.32 -13.20
C GLY A 123 10.79 -0.47 -12.32
N GLN A 124 11.36 0.34 -11.43
CA GLN A 124 10.60 1.28 -10.60
C GLN A 124 9.92 2.38 -11.42
N ASP A 125 10.57 2.87 -12.49
CA ASP A 125 9.96 3.85 -13.39
C ASP A 125 8.76 3.26 -14.12
N TYR A 126 8.87 2.03 -14.63
CA TYR A 126 7.74 1.32 -15.24
C TYR A 126 6.60 1.09 -14.24
N LEU A 127 6.92 0.68 -13.01
CA LEU A 127 5.94 0.49 -11.95
C LEU A 127 5.20 1.81 -11.65
N LYS A 128 5.94 2.92 -11.54
CA LYS A 128 5.36 4.25 -11.29
C LYS A 128 4.54 4.77 -12.47
N ALA A 129 4.89 4.37 -13.68
CA ALA A 129 4.14 4.68 -14.90
C ALA A 129 2.89 3.80 -15.09
N GLY A 130 2.70 2.77 -14.24
CA GLY A 130 1.62 1.78 -14.38
C GLY A 130 1.84 0.76 -15.50
N LEU A 131 3.05 0.65 -16.04
CA LEU A 131 3.45 -0.32 -17.06
C LEU A 131 3.87 -1.63 -16.38
N LEU A 132 2.89 -2.32 -15.74
CA LEU A 132 3.13 -3.44 -14.84
C LEU A 132 3.83 -4.61 -15.53
N ASP A 133 3.41 -4.98 -16.75
CA ASP A 133 4.03 -6.06 -17.53
C ASP A 133 5.54 -5.83 -17.76
N ARG A 134 5.92 -4.58 -18.10
CA ARG A 134 7.32 -4.22 -18.33
C ARG A 134 8.12 -4.19 -17.03
N ALA A 135 7.50 -3.73 -15.95
CA ALA A 135 8.10 -3.73 -14.62
C ALA A 135 8.36 -5.19 -14.15
N GLU A 136 7.37 -6.08 -14.33
CA GLU A 136 7.52 -7.52 -14.02
C GLU A 136 8.69 -8.13 -14.77
N GLU A 137 8.77 -7.91 -16.09
CA GLU A 137 9.88 -8.44 -16.92
C GLU A 137 11.25 -8.01 -16.41
N VAL A 138 11.40 -6.74 -16.05
CA VAL A 138 12.67 -6.20 -15.54
C VAL A 138 13.00 -6.77 -14.17
N PHE A 139 12.05 -6.85 -13.23
CA PHE A 139 12.31 -7.39 -11.91
C PHE A 139 12.54 -8.90 -11.94
N LEU A 140 11.94 -9.64 -12.87
CA LEU A 140 12.27 -11.05 -13.09
C LEU A 140 13.72 -11.26 -13.54
N LYS A 141 14.30 -10.35 -14.34
CA LYS A 141 15.73 -10.37 -14.71
C LYS A 141 16.66 -10.11 -13.53
N LEU A 142 16.19 -9.42 -12.50
CA LEU A 142 16.96 -9.14 -11.27
C LEU A 142 16.92 -10.29 -10.26
N ARG A 143 16.12 -11.34 -10.49
CA ARG A 143 16.06 -12.52 -9.63
C ARG A 143 17.40 -13.26 -9.60
N ASN A 144 17.74 -13.78 -8.42
CA ASN A 144 19.00 -14.49 -8.17
C ASN A 144 20.27 -13.62 -8.37
N THR A 145 20.14 -12.30 -8.28
CA THR A 145 21.25 -11.34 -8.28
C THR A 145 21.43 -10.72 -6.90
N SER A 146 22.39 -9.80 -6.76
CA SER A 146 22.55 -9.01 -5.52
C SER A 146 21.32 -8.14 -5.19
N ARG A 147 20.38 -7.97 -6.13
CA ARG A 147 19.14 -7.20 -5.98
C ARG A 147 17.88 -8.07 -5.88
N ASP A 148 18.05 -9.37 -5.56
CA ASP A 148 16.94 -10.33 -5.53
C ASP A 148 15.85 -9.94 -4.53
N GLU A 149 16.22 -9.52 -3.32
CA GLU A 149 15.26 -9.14 -2.29
C GLU A 149 14.43 -7.92 -2.69
N ASP A 150 15.07 -6.89 -3.25
CA ASP A 150 14.36 -5.70 -3.76
C ASP A 150 13.42 -6.09 -4.90
N ALA A 151 13.90 -6.94 -5.82
CA ALA A 151 13.07 -7.42 -6.93
C ALA A 151 11.84 -8.19 -6.45
N LEU A 152 11.97 -9.05 -5.44
CA LEU A 152 10.83 -9.76 -4.82
C LEU A 152 9.81 -8.79 -4.22
N ARG A 153 10.26 -7.74 -3.53
CA ARG A 153 9.37 -6.72 -2.95
C ARG A 153 8.58 -5.96 -4.02
N PHE A 154 9.22 -5.58 -5.13
CA PHE A 154 8.54 -4.92 -6.25
C PHE A 154 7.62 -5.88 -7.02
N LEU A 155 8.01 -7.13 -7.25
CA LEU A 155 7.14 -8.14 -7.85
C LEU A 155 5.88 -8.38 -6.99
N LEU A 156 6.03 -8.41 -5.68
CA LEU A 156 4.90 -8.51 -4.77
C LEU A 156 3.94 -7.32 -4.91
N GLU A 157 4.48 -6.11 -5.06
CA GLU A 157 3.67 -4.90 -5.28
C GLU A 157 2.90 -5.00 -6.61
N ILE A 158 3.57 -5.44 -7.69
CA ILE A 158 2.96 -5.64 -9.01
C ILE A 158 1.80 -6.65 -8.91
N TYR A 159 2.06 -7.86 -8.38
CA TYR A 159 1.03 -8.91 -8.28
C TYR A 159 -0.14 -8.52 -7.38
N GLN A 160 0.09 -7.68 -6.36
CA GLN A 160 -1.00 -7.12 -5.57
C GLN A 160 -1.82 -6.08 -6.34
N GLN A 161 -1.23 -5.31 -7.24
CA GLN A 161 -1.94 -4.35 -8.08
C GLN A 161 -2.77 -5.08 -9.16
N GLU A 162 -2.21 -6.13 -9.76
CA GLU A 162 -2.87 -6.97 -10.76
C GLU A 162 -3.88 -7.95 -10.18
N LYS A 163 -3.93 -8.07 -8.84
CA LYS A 163 -4.74 -9.06 -8.10
C LYS A 163 -4.38 -10.52 -8.41
N GLU A 164 -3.15 -10.76 -8.79
CA GLU A 164 -2.58 -12.09 -9.01
C GLU A 164 -2.16 -12.72 -7.67
N TRP A 165 -3.17 -13.02 -6.84
CA TRP A 165 -2.97 -13.38 -5.43
C TRP A 165 -2.13 -14.65 -5.22
N GLN A 166 -2.23 -15.62 -6.14
CA GLN A 166 -1.40 -16.82 -6.04
C GLN A 166 0.07 -16.49 -6.26
N LYS A 167 0.40 -15.70 -7.30
CA LYS A 167 1.79 -15.25 -7.52
C LYS A 167 2.28 -14.41 -6.33
N ALA A 168 1.43 -13.58 -5.74
CA ALA A 168 1.79 -12.81 -4.56
C ALA A 168 2.15 -13.69 -3.36
N ILE A 169 1.40 -14.78 -3.11
CA ILE A 169 1.72 -15.79 -2.08
C ILE A 169 3.07 -16.44 -2.36
N ASP A 170 3.30 -16.88 -3.60
CA ASP A 170 4.53 -17.57 -4.00
C ASP A 170 5.76 -16.66 -3.83
N ILE A 171 5.63 -15.37 -4.10
CA ILE A 171 6.70 -14.37 -3.87
C ILE A 171 6.96 -14.18 -2.38
N VAL A 172 5.92 -14.02 -1.55
CA VAL A 172 6.11 -13.82 -0.10
C VAL A 172 6.84 -14.99 0.54
N GLN A 173 6.57 -16.23 0.10
CA GLN A 173 7.26 -17.43 0.60
C GLN A 173 8.76 -17.44 0.31
N GLN A 174 9.22 -16.67 -0.67
CA GLN A 174 10.63 -16.56 -1.05
C GLN A 174 11.35 -15.41 -0.33
N LEU A 175 10.61 -14.50 0.34
CA LEU A 175 11.20 -13.44 1.12
C LEU A 175 11.85 -13.99 2.41
N PRO A 176 13.03 -13.48 2.83
CA PRO A 176 13.72 -13.96 4.03
C PRO A 176 12.88 -13.91 5.31
N GLU A 177 12.01 -12.93 5.40
CA GLU A 177 11.16 -12.66 6.56
C GLU A 177 9.73 -13.23 6.45
N HIS A 178 9.49 -14.15 5.52
CA HIS A 178 8.13 -14.68 5.21
C HIS A 178 7.38 -15.28 6.40
N SER A 179 8.09 -15.79 7.40
CA SER A 179 7.52 -16.33 8.63
C SER A 179 7.11 -15.26 9.66
N GLY A 180 7.39 -13.98 9.39
CA GLY A 180 7.00 -12.87 10.27
C GLY A 180 5.49 -12.67 10.35
N HIS A 181 5.00 -12.22 11.51
CA HIS A 181 3.56 -12.01 11.77
C HIS A 181 2.87 -11.10 10.73
N ILE A 182 3.60 -10.13 10.18
CA ILE A 182 3.07 -9.22 9.15
C ILE A 182 2.73 -9.98 7.87
N TRP A 183 3.62 -10.85 7.42
CA TRP A 183 3.44 -11.65 6.22
C TRP A 183 2.34 -12.69 6.38
N GLN A 184 2.26 -13.35 7.53
CA GLN A 184 1.18 -14.29 7.85
C GLN A 184 -0.20 -13.63 7.70
N LYS A 185 -0.34 -12.39 8.17
CA LYS A 185 -1.56 -11.61 8.03
C LYS A 185 -1.87 -11.28 6.57
N GLN A 186 -0.87 -10.90 5.79
CA GLN A 186 -1.03 -10.60 4.36
C GLN A 186 -1.40 -11.85 3.55
N ILE A 187 -0.67 -12.96 3.75
CA ILE A 187 -0.96 -14.25 3.09
C ILE A 187 -2.38 -14.72 3.40
N ALA A 188 -2.82 -14.61 4.66
CA ALA A 188 -4.20 -14.95 5.02
C ALA A 188 -5.22 -14.12 4.23
N ASN A 189 -4.97 -12.82 4.04
CA ASN A 189 -5.84 -11.96 3.24
C ASN A 189 -5.78 -12.30 1.74
N PHE A 190 -4.61 -12.70 1.19
CA PHE A 190 -4.53 -13.17 -0.21
C PHE A 190 -5.35 -14.44 -0.42
N HIS A 191 -5.29 -15.39 0.52
CA HIS A 191 -6.15 -16.57 0.47
C HIS A 191 -7.64 -16.20 0.59
N CYS A 192 -7.99 -15.18 1.38
CA CYS A 192 -9.37 -14.68 1.44
C CYS A 192 -9.82 -14.07 0.10
N GLU A 193 -8.93 -13.39 -0.65
CA GLU A 193 -9.27 -12.89 -2.00
C GLU A 193 -9.53 -14.06 -2.96
N LEU A 194 -8.68 -15.09 -2.94
CA LEU A 194 -8.88 -16.29 -3.76
C LEU A 194 -10.17 -17.03 -3.39
N ALA A 195 -10.46 -17.15 -2.07
CA ALA A 195 -11.70 -17.74 -1.59
C ALA A 195 -12.93 -16.95 -2.04
N SER A 196 -12.87 -15.61 -1.95
CA SER A 196 -13.95 -14.75 -2.41
C SER A 196 -14.19 -14.89 -3.91
N ALA A 197 -13.12 -14.98 -4.72
CA ALA A 197 -13.25 -15.24 -6.16
C ALA A 197 -13.84 -16.65 -6.45
N ALA A 198 -13.48 -17.67 -5.68
CA ALA A 198 -14.03 -19.02 -5.80
C ALA A 198 -15.53 -19.05 -5.44
N LEU A 199 -15.93 -18.35 -4.36
CA LEU A 199 -17.36 -18.21 -3.97
C LEU A 199 -18.18 -17.54 -5.08
N LEU A 200 -17.65 -16.50 -5.73
CA LEU A 200 -18.33 -15.84 -6.86
C LEU A 200 -18.52 -16.77 -8.07
N ARG A 201 -17.61 -17.73 -8.26
CA ARG A 201 -17.73 -18.78 -9.31
C ARG A 201 -18.53 -19.98 -8.84
N SER A 202 -19.02 -19.99 -7.60
CA SER A 202 -19.71 -21.12 -6.98
C SER A 202 -18.83 -22.37 -6.83
N ASP A 203 -17.50 -22.20 -6.81
CA ASP A 203 -16.57 -23.30 -6.50
C ASP A 203 -16.35 -23.37 -4.99
N LEU A 204 -17.32 -24.04 -4.33
CA LEU A 204 -17.34 -24.16 -2.87
C LEU A 204 -16.15 -24.97 -2.33
N ARG A 205 -15.65 -25.94 -3.11
CA ARG A 205 -14.52 -26.77 -2.71
C ARG A 205 -13.21 -25.97 -2.69
N GLU A 206 -12.94 -25.20 -3.76
CA GLU A 206 -11.78 -24.31 -3.78
C GLU A 206 -11.88 -23.26 -2.68
N ALA A 207 -13.06 -22.65 -2.49
CA ALA A 207 -13.29 -21.67 -1.43
C ALA A 207 -12.96 -22.23 -0.04
N SER A 208 -13.44 -23.44 0.31
CA SER A 208 -13.14 -24.10 1.58
C SER A 208 -11.63 -24.29 1.78
N GLY A 209 -10.93 -24.86 0.79
CA GLY A 209 -9.50 -25.08 0.88
C GLY A 209 -8.71 -23.78 1.06
N ARG A 210 -9.11 -22.68 0.37
CA ARG A 210 -8.46 -21.38 0.53
C ARG A 210 -8.71 -20.76 1.91
N LEU A 211 -9.90 -20.92 2.50
CA LEU A 211 -10.22 -20.44 3.84
C LEU A 211 -9.46 -21.22 4.91
N GLU A 212 -9.31 -22.53 4.76
CA GLU A 212 -8.49 -23.33 5.65
C GLU A 212 -7.02 -22.87 5.64
N MET A 213 -6.47 -22.61 4.46
CA MET A 213 -5.13 -22.03 4.32
C MET A 213 -5.02 -20.64 4.96
N ALA A 214 -6.02 -19.76 4.78
CA ALA A 214 -6.05 -18.45 5.43
C ALA A 214 -5.98 -18.56 6.96
N LEU A 215 -6.78 -19.46 7.56
CA LEU A 215 -6.81 -19.67 9.00
C LEU A 215 -5.60 -20.44 9.54
N SER A 216 -4.95 -21.27 8.74
CA SER A 216 -3.68 -21.89 9.11
C SER A 216 -2.55 -20.85 9.21
N CYS A 217 -2.54 -19.85 8.30
CA CYS A 217 -1.59 -18.73 8.35
C CYS A 217 -1.91 -17.78 9.50
N ASN A 218 -3.18 -17.42 9.68
CA ASN A 218 -3.62 -16.51 10.74
C ASN A 218 -4.96 -16.97 11.35
N ARG A 219 -4.88 -17.63 12.50
CA ARG A 219 -6.08 -18.15 13.23
C ARG A 219 -7.07 -17.04 13.63
N LYS A 220 -6.62 -15.80 13.74
CA LYS A 220 -7.45 -14.64 14.08
C LYS A 220 -7.89 -13.83 12.85
N CYS A 221 -7.80 -14.39 11.65
CA CYS A 221 -8.26 -13.72 10.44
C CYS A 221 -9.78 -13.61 10.43
N VAL A 222 -10.30 -12.45 10.83
CA VAL A 222 -11.75 -12.19 10.86
C VAL A 222 -12.36 -12.30 9.48
N ARG A 223 -11.67 -11.85 8.44
CA ARG A 223 -12.15 -11.93 7.07
C ARG A 223 -12.40 -13.38 6.62
N ALA A 224 -11.48 -14.29 6.97
CA ALA A 224 -11.66 -15.72 6.68
C ALA A 224 -12.89 -16.28 7.39
N THR A 225 -13.11 -15.92 8.65
CA THR A 225 -14.28 -16.32 9.43
C THR A 225 -15.60 -15.77 8.85
N LEU A 226 -15.58 -14.53 8.35
CA LEU A 226 -16.71 -13.93 7.62
C LEU A 226 -17.07 -14.74 6.37
N LEU A 227 -16.05 -15.05 5.54
CA LEU A 227 -16.22 -15.84 4.33
C LEU A 227 -16.59 -17.30 4.60
N GLN A 228 -16.16 -17.89 5.74
CA GLN A 228 -16.63 -19.22 6.17
C GLN A 228 -18.15 -19.23 6.40
N GLY A 229 -18.69 -18.17 7.02
CA GLY A 229 -20.13 -18.06 7.18
C GLY A 229 -20.86 -17.92 5.83
N GLU A 230 -20.28 -17.18 4.88
CA GLU A 230 -20.85 -17.07 3.52
C GLU A 230 -20.78 -18.40 2.75
N LEU A 231 -19.67 -19.13 2.87
CA LEU A 231 -19.52 -20.48 2.32
C LEU A 231 -20.58 -21.44 2.89
N ALA A 232 -20.75 -21.46 4.22
CA ALA A 232 -21.75 -22.30 4.88
C ALA A 232 -23.18 -21.99 4.41
N LEU A 233 -23.51 -20.70 4.17
CA LEU A 233 -24.79 -20.34 3.57
C LEU A 233 -24.94 -20.84 2.14
N ALA A 234 -23.87 -20.77 1.33
CA ALA A 234 -23.87 -21.29 -0.04
C ALA A 234 -24.06 -22.82 -0.06
N GLU A 235 -23.56 -23.51 0.96
CA GLU A 235 -23.80 -24.96 1.22
C GLU A 235 -25.17 -25.25 1.87
N SER A 236 -26.01 -24.22 2.04
CA SER A 236 -27.32 -24.32 2.74
C SER A 236 -27.24 -24.73 4.22
N ASN A 237 -26.06 -24.58 4.84
CA ASN A 237 -25.83 -24.86 6.26
C ASN A 237 -25.89 -23.58 7.09
N THR A 238 -27.14 -23.15 7.37
CA THR A 238 -27.39 -21.91 8.13
C THR A 238 -26.84 -21.97 9.56
N ALA A 239 -26.87 -23.14 10.21
CA ALA A 239 -26.36 -23.29 11.57
C ALA A 239 -24.84 -23.08 11.64
N ALA A 240 -24.07 -23.65 10.71
CA ALA A 240 -22.62 -23.42 10.61
C ALA A 240 -22.28 -21.97 10.29
N ALA A 241 -23.10 -21.29 9.48
CA ALA A 241 -22.92 -19.87 9.19
C ALA A 241 -23.06 -19.00 10.45
N ILE A 242 -24.10 -19.24 11.24
CA ILE A 242 -24.33 -18.54 12.52
C ILE A 242 -23.16 -18.76 13.47
N GLU A 243 -22.72 -20.02 13.63
CA GLU A 243 -21.56 -20.34 14.48
C GLU A 243 -20.29 -19.64 14.03
N ALA A 244 -20.02 -19.64 12.74
CA ALA A 244 -18.86 -18.93 12.18
C ALA A 244 -18.90 -17.43 12.52
N TRP A 245 -20.03 -16.77 12.30
CA TRP A 245 -20.14 -15.32 12.54
C TRP A 245 -20.16 -14.96 14.03
N GLN A 246 -20.65 -15.81 14.92
CA GLN A 246 -20.56 -15.61 16.36
C GLN A 246 -19.11 -15.61 16.87
N ARG A 247 -18.19 -16.36 16.24
CA ARG A 247 -16.77 -16.37 16.59
C ARG A 247 -16.07 -15.02 16.38
N VAL A 248 -16.64 -14.14 15.54
CA VAL A 248 -16.09 -12.79 15.29
C VAL A 248 -16.00 -11.95 16.56
N GLU A 249 -16.96 -12.08 17.49
CA GLU A 249 -16.92 -11.39 18.78
C GLU A 249 -15.64 -11.67 19.57
N GLN A 250 -15.21 -12.93 19.59
CA GLN A 250 -14.02 -13.37 20.32
C GLN A 250 -12.73 -13.02 19.59
N GLN A 251 -12.77 -12.95 18.24
CA GLN A 251 -11.59 -12.62 17.42
C GLN A 251 -11.31 -11.12 17.42
N SER A 252 -12.31 -10.31 17.11
CA SER A 252 -12.20 -8.85 17.08
C SER A 252 -13.59 -8.19 17.01
N PRO A 253 -14.07 -7.67 18.14
CA PRO A 253 -15.42 -7.06 18.23
C PRO A 253 -15.66 -5.88 17.29
N ILE A 254 -14.59 -5.20 16.85
CA ILE A 254 -14.71 -4.06 15.93
C ILE A 254 -15.37 -4.43 14.59
N TYR A 255 -15.33 -5.73 14.20
CA TYR A 255 -15.90 -6.22 12.95
C TYR A 255 -17.35 -6.72 13.09
N LEU A 256 -17.95 -6.65 14.28
CA LEU A 256 -19.31 -7.13 14.51
C LEU A 256 -20.35 -6.48 13.60
N ALA A 257 -20.17 -5.20 13.29
CA ALA A 257 -21.06 -4.48 12.38
C ALA A 257 -21.11 -5.09 10.96
N LEU A 258 -20.03 -5.72 10.49
CA LEU A 258 -19.98 -6.36 9.17
C LEU A 258 -20.77 -7.67 9.10
N VAL A 259 -20.98 -8.33 10.25
CA VAL A 259 -21.70 -9.61 10.33
C VAL A 259 -23.13 -9.46 10.82
N ALA A 260 -23.45 -8.41 11.56
CA ALA A 260 -24.74 -8.25 12.25
C ALA A 260 -25.97 -8.44 11.34
N GLY A 261 -25.97 -7.79 10.17
CA GLY A 261 -27.06 -7.94 9.21
C GLY A 261 -27.21 -9.35 8.62
N LYS A 262 -26.06 -9.95 8.24
CA LYS A 262 -26.00 -11.32 7.69
C LYS A 262 -26.43 -12.35 8.74
N LEU A 263 -26.00 -12.15 9.96
CA LEU A 263 -26.36 -13.01 11.10
C LEU A 263 -27.86 -12.97 11.36
N MET A 264 -28.48 -11.80 11.38
CA MET A 264 -29.93 -11.66 11.54
C MET A 264 -30.71 -12.35 10.42
N GLU A 265 -30.26 -12.21 9.17
CA GLU A 265 -30.88 -12.91 8.05
C GLU A 265 -30.77 -14.43 8.20
N ALA A 266 -29.63 -14.95 8.69
CA ALA A 266 -29.47 -16.37 8.97
C ALA A 266 -30.42 -16.86 10.11
N PHE A 267 -30.55 -16.09 11.20
CA PHE A 267 -31.49 -16.41 12.27
C PHE A 267 -32.96 -16.42 11.79
N ARG A 268 -33.33 -15.51 10.88
CA ARG A 268 -34.67 -15.52 10.26
C ARG A 268 -34.91 -16.77 9.43
N ARG A 269 -33.92 -17.15 8.59
CA ARG A 269 -34.01 -18.39 7.79
C ARG A 269 -34.15 -19.63 8.67
N GLN A 270 -33.57 -19.60 9.88
CA GLN A 270 -33.66 -20.68 10.84
C GLN A 270 -34.98 -20.64 11.70
N GLY A 271 -35.76 -19.56 11.61
CA GLY A 271 -36.94 -19.35 12.43
C GLY A 271 -36.64 -19.00 13.89
N SER A 272 -35.45 -18.53 14.20
CA SER A 272 -34.97 -18.19 15.55
C SER A 272 -34.64 -16.71 15.72
N GLU A 273 -35.41 -15.82 15.09
CA GLU A 273 -35.20 -14.37 15.05
C GLU A 273 -34.99 -13.73 16.42
N GLN A 274 -35.79 -14.13 17.41
CA GLN A 274 -35.70 -13.63 18.79
C GLN A 274 -34.31 -13.87 19.42
N GLN A 275 -33.68 -15.00 19.10
CA GLN A 275 -32.33 -15.29 19.59
C GLN A 275 -31.30 -14.33 18.94
N GLY A 276 -31.47 -14.03 17.66
CA GLY A 276 -30.64 -13.07 16.94
C GLY A 276 -30.74 -11.65 17.53
N ILE A 277 -31.94 -11.17 17.80
CA ILE A 277 -32.21 -9.86 18.42
C ILE A 277 -31.52 -9.79 19.80
N GLN A 278 -31.68 -10.80 20.63
CA GLN A 278 -31.07 -10.85 21.97
C GLN A 278 -29.51 -10.84 21.87
N LEU A 279 -28.95 -11.58 20.92
CA LEU A 279 -27.52 -11.62 20.68
C LEU A 279 -26.98 -10.23 20.25
N LEU A 280 -27.64 -9.58 19.29
CA LEU A 280 -27.24 -8.25 18.84
C LEU A 280 -27.34 -7.19 19.93
N ARG A 281 -28.40 -7.26 20.78
CA ARG A 281 -28.55 -6.42 21.98
C ARG A 281 -27.37 -6.58 22.94
N ASN A 282 -26.96 -7.83 23.18
CA ASN A 282 -25.81 -8.12 24.05
C ASN A 282 -24.50 -7.58 23.45
N TRP A 283 -24.26 -7.80 22.16
CA TRP A 283 -23.12 -7.25 21.47
C TRP A 283 -23.07 -5.74 21.54
N PHE A 284 -24.22 -5.08 21.31
CA PHE A 284 -24.30 -3.64 21.37
C PHE A 284 -24.01 -3.06 22.76
N LYS A 285 -24.46 -3.75 23.81
CA LYS A 285 -24.16 -3.37 25.20
C LYS A 285 -22.71 -3.48 25.56
N LEU A 286 -22.03 -4.50 25.03
CA LEU A 286 -20.58 -4.75 25.31
C LEU A 286 -19.68 -3.93 24.40
N HIS A 287 -20.05 -3.75 23.15
CA HIS A 287 -19.26 -3.13 22.08
C HIS A 287 -20.06 -2.09 21.31
N PRO A 288 -20.45 -0.96 21.94
CA PRO A 288 -21.26 0.06 21.28
C PRO A 288 -20.48 0.70 20.12
N SER A 289 -21.12 0.75 18.93
CA SER A 289 -20.60 1.44 17.76
C SER A 289 -21.75 1.95 16.89
N LEU A 290 -21.50 3.00 16.10
CA LEU A 290 -22.51 3.59 15.22
C LEU A 290 -23.04 2.60 14.18
N ASP A 291 -22.15 1.78 13.63
CA ASP A 291 -22.51 0.80 12.60
C ASP A 291 -23.30 -0.37 13.19
N LEU A 292 -22.97 -0.78 14.42
CA LEU A 292 -23.73 -1.83 15.12
C LEU A 292 -25.10 -1.32 15.57
N LEU A 293 -25.20 -0.04 15.98
CA LEU A 293 -26.47 0.60 16.32
C LEU A 293 -27.46 0.53 15.14
N ASP A 294 -26.98 0.78 13.91
CA ASP A 294 -27.82 0.68 12.71
C ASP A 294 -28.41 -0.73 12.52
N ALA A 295 -27.58 -1.77 12.67
CA ALA A 295 -28.02 -3.15 12.55
C ALA A 295 -29.00 -3.56 13.67
N VAL A 296 -28.71 -3.17 14.92
CA VAL A 296 -29.59 -3.44 16.08
C VAL A 296 -30.92 -2.71 15.92
N PHE A 297 -30.89 -1.44 15.52
CA PHE A 297 -32.10 -0.65 15.27
C PHE A 297 -33.05 -1.34 14.28
N HIS A 298 -32.52 -1.79 13.14
CA HIS A 298 -33.32 -2.46 12.13
C HIS A 298 -33.88 -3.80 12.61
N SER A 299 -33.09 -4.55 13.39
CA SER A 299 -33.60 -5.83 13.98
C SER A 299 -34.67 -5.60 15.02
N GLU A 300 -34.55 -4.59 15.87
CA GLU A 300 -35.58 -4.19 16.84
C GLU A 300 -36.85 -3.73 16.14
N LEU A 301 -36.71 -2.88 15.13
CA LEU A 301 -37.84 -2.33 14.38
C LEU A 301 -38.66 -3.42 13.72
N GLN A 302 -38.02 -4.47 13.19
CA GLN A 302 -38.70 -5.57 12.52
C GLN A 302 -39.23 -6.61 13.48
N GLY A 303 -38.55 -6.89 14.60
CA GLY A 303 -38.93 -7.93 15.55
C GLY A 303 -39.83 -7.45 16.66
N GLU A 304 -39.54 -6.31 17.28
CA GLU A 304 -40.25 -5.80 18.48
C GLU A 304 -41.07 -4.53 18.17
N GLY A 305 -40.87 -3.93 17.00
CA GLY A 305 -41.61 -2.76 16.53
C GLY A 305 -40.97 -1.41 16.81
N ALA A 306 -41.64 -0.35 16.32
CA ALA A 306 -41.11 1.01 16.33
C ALA A 306 -40.87 1.61 17.72
N GLU A 307 -41.72 1.24 18.71
CA GLU A 307 -41.56 1.74 20.07
C GLU A 307 -40.29 1.20 20.74
N ALA A 308 -40.01 -0.10 20.61
CA ALA A 308 -38.79 -0.71 21.14
C ALA A 308 -37.53 -0.13 20.50
N ALA A 309 -37.52 0.03 19.18
CA ALA A 309 -36.43 0.67 18.44
C ALA A 309 -36.22 2.11 18.86
N TYR A 310 -37.29 2.89 19.06
CA TYR A 310 -37.23 4.27 19.55
C TYR A 310 -36.58 4.36 20.94
N GLN A 311 -37.02 3.53 21.89
CA GLN A 311 -36.50 3.53 23.26
C GLN A 311 -34.99 3.18 23.27
N LEU A 312 -34.58 2.17 22.51
CA LEU A 312 -33.21 1.74 22.40
C LEU A 312 -32.29 2.91 21.91
N VAL A 313 -32.67 3.54 20.80
CA VAL A 313 -31.86 4.64 20.22
C VAL A 313 -31.90 5.85 21.15
N ARG A 314 -33.01 6.19 21.77
CA ARG A 314 -33.10 7.30 22.71
C ARG A 314 -32.16 7.12 23.90
N ASP A 315 -32.11 5.90 24.46
CA ASP A 315 -31.26 5.61 25.60
C ASP A 315 -29.78 5.62 25.22
N GLU A 316 -29.42 5.21 23.98
CA GLU A 316 -28.06 5.32 23.48
C GLU A 316 -27.68 6.78 23.22
N LEU A 317 -28.55 7.58 22.61
CA LEU A 317 -28.27 9.03 22.37
C LEU A 317 -28.07 9.82 23.66
N ARG A 318 -28.66 9.42 24.78
CA ARG A 318 -28.40 10.04 26.08
C ARG A 318 -26.99 9.78 26.59
N ARG A 319 -26.35 8.65 26.18
CA ARG A 319 -25.00 8.27 26.55
C ARG A 319 -23.99 8.80 25.53
N ASN A 320 -24.30 8.62 24.25
CA ASN A 320 -23.45 8.95 23.13
C ASN A 320 -24.22 9.76 22.08
N PRO A 321 -24.26 11.10 22.18
CA PRO A 321 -24.98 11.95 21.23
C PRO A 321 -24.28 11.93 19.87
N THR A 322 -24.94 11.39 18.83
CA THR A 322 -24.45 11.29 17.46
C THR A 322 -25.52 11.66 16.45
N LEU A 323 -25.13 12.18 15.28
CA LEU A 323 -26.08 12.49 14.21
C LEU A 323 -26.69 11.26 13.59
N LEU A 324 -25.91 10.16 13.46
CA LEU A 324 -26.45 8.88 12.99
C LEU A 324 -27.50 8.32 13.94
N GLY A 325 -27.26 8.41 15.25
CA GLY A 325 -28.26 8.07 16.26
C GLY A 325 -29.51 8.95 16.17
N LEU A 326 -29.37 10.25 15.94
CA LEU A 326 -30.48 11.15 15.73
C LEU A 326 -31.29 10.82 14.47
N ASP A 327 -30.59 10.47 13.35
CA ASP A 327 -31.25 10.01 12.13
C ASP A 327 -32.13 8.78 12.39
N LYS A 328 -31.64 7.79 13.17
CA LYS A 328 -32.38 6.60 13.56
C LYS A 328 -33.52 6.89 14.54
N LEU A 329 -33.32 7.82 15.46
CA LEU A 329 -34.38 8.26 16.36
C LEU A 329 -35.55 8.88 15.59
N LEU A 330 -35.25 9.76 14.63
CA LEU A 330 -36.25 10.37 13.75
C LEU A 330 -36.97 9.32 12.90
N GLU A 331 -36.24 8.30 12.40
CA GLU A 331 -36.84 7.18 11.66
C GLU A 331 -37.87 6.45 12.46
N ALA A 332 -37.58 6.07 13.71
CA ALA A 332 -38.55 5.43 14.61
C ALA A 332 -39.69 6.39 14.95
N GLN A 333 -39.39 7.67 15.17
CA GLN A 333 -40.40 8.68 15.54
C GLN A 333 -41.40 8.94 14.42
N ILE A 334 -40.98 8.93 13.14
CA ILE A 334 -41.88 9.06 11.98
C ILE A 334 -42.92 7.91 11.95
N LEU A 335 -42.52 6.69 12.29
CA LEU A 335 -43.39 5.52 12.31
C LEU A 335 -44.43 5.64 13.41
N LEU A 336 -44.09 6.23 14.55
CA LEU A 336 -44.97 6.41 15.72
C LEU A 336 -45.83 7.68 15.62
N ALA A 337 -45.44 8.67 14.79
CA ALA A 337 -46.10 9.95 14.77
C ALA A 337 -47.45 9.95 14.07
N PRO A 338 -48.40 10.82 14.51
CA PRO A 338 -49.62 11.10 13.80
C PRO A 338 -49.33 11.67 12.40
N GLN A 339 -50.27 11.44 11.44
CA GLN A 339 -50.06 11.79 10.03
C GLN A 339 -49.75 13.27 9.80
N GLU A 340 -50.32 14.15 10.64
CA GLU A 340 -50.09 15.62 10.58
C GLU A 340 -48.65 16.05 10.85
N ARG A 341 -47.91 15.30 11.67
CA ARG A 341 -46.52 15.62 12.03
C ARG A 341 -45.45 14.91 11.21
N ARG A 342 -45.87 13.92 10.42
CA ARG A 342 -44.88 13.11 9.63
C ARG A 342 -44.09 13.92 8.63
N ALA A 343 -44.77 14.85 7.94
CA ALA A 343 -44.09 15.67 6.92
C ALA A 343 -42.95 16.55 7.51
N ASP A 344 -43.17 17.12 8.69
CA ASP A 344 -42.15 17.94 9.37
C ASP A 344 -41.00 17.07 9.87
N LEU A 345 -41.27 15.90 10.42
CA LEU A 345 -40.25 14.96 10.87
C LEU A 345 -39.43 14.41 9.70
N GLU A 346 -40.06 14.13 8.56
CA GLU A 346 -39.37 13.68 7.35
C GLU A 346 -38.45 14.78 6.80
N LEU A 347 -38.86 16.03 6.82
CA LEU A 347 -38.01 17.16 6.45
C LEU A 347 -36.76 17.22 7.33
N ILE A 348 -36.95 17.17 8.66
CA ILE A 348 -35.83 17.18 9.63
C ILE A 348 -34.94 15.97 9.42
N LYS A 349 -35.51 14.75 9.29
CA LYS A 349 -34.74 13.54 9.02
C LYS A 349 -33.90 13.65 7.75
N ASN A 350 -34.46 14.16 6.65
CA ASN A 350 -33.73 14.33 5.39
C ASN A 350 -32.55 15.30 5.53
N LEU A 351 -32.70 16.38 6.27
CA LEU A 351 -31.60 17.32 6.55
C LEU A 351 -30.49 16.65 7.38
N VAL A 352 -30.86 15.97 8.46
CA VAL A 352 -29.91 15.23 9.31
C VAL A 352 -29.23 14.14 8.51
N HIS A 353 -29.98 13.32 7.78
CA HIS A 353 -29.46 12.23 6.95
C HIS A 353 -28.43 12.71 5.92
N ASN A 354 -28.76 13.78 5.19
CA ASN A 354 -27.86 14.34 4.19
C ASN A 354 -26.57 14.89 4.81
N HIS A 355 -26.63 15.42 6.01
CA HIS A 355 -25.45 15.88 6.73
C HIS A 355 -24.61 14.69 7.26
N THR A 356 -25.28 13.73 7.90
CA THR A 356 -24.64 12.51 8.43
C THR A 356 -23.87 11.75 7.36
N ARG A 357 -24.44 11.57 6.16
CA ARG A 357 -23.73 10.92 5.03
C ARG A 357 -22.43 11.61 4.61
N ARG A 358 -22.26 12.88 4.93
CA ARG A 358 -21.03 13.64 4.61
C ARG A 358 -19.97 13.48 5.70
N VAL A 359 -20.39 13.42 6.97
CA VAL A 359 -19.47 13.41 8.13
C VAL A 359 -19.09 11.99 8.59
N ALA A 360 -19.99 11.02 8.48
CA ALA A 360 -19.72 9.65 8.91
C ALA A 360 -18.83 8.93 7.90
N ARG A 361 -17.55 8.74 8.25
CA ARG A 361 -16.53 8.12 7.38
C ARG A 361 -15.72 7.08 8.11
N TYR A 362 -15.25 6.10 7.35
CA TYR A 362 -14.18 5.20 7.77
C TYR A 362 -12.83 5.89 7.56
N CYS A 363 -11.87 5.65 8.43
CA CYS A 363 -10.54 6.24 8.36
C CYS A 363 -9.47 5.15 8.45
N CYS A 364 -8.44 5.23 7.62
CA CYS A 364 -7.30 4.32 7.68
C CYS A 364 -6.36 4.73 8.82
N ASP A 365 -6.07 3.81 9.75
CA ASP A 365 -5.17 4.04 10.90
C ASP A 365 -3.71 4.27 10.47
N SER A 366 -3.33 3.80 9.27
CA SER A 366 -1.95 3.90 8.78
C SER A 366 -1.67 5.21 8.05
N CYS A 367 -2.59 5.67 7.18
CA CYS A 367 -2.33 6.84 6.31
C CYS A 367 -3.36 7.96 6.43
N GLY A 368 -4.39 7.79 7.27
CA GLY A 368 -5.45 8.80 7.45
C GLY A 368 -6.43 8.93 6.28
N PHE A 369 -6.36 8.05 5.26
CA PHE A 369 -7.31 8.07 4.14
C PHE A 369 -8.75 7.87 4.64
N LYS A 370 -9.67 8.72 4.20
CA LYS A 370 -11.07 8.70 4.62
C LYS A 370 -11.99 8.29 3.48
N ALA A 371 -12.91 7.35 3.74
CA ALA A 371 -13.88 6.88 2.76
C ALA A 371 -15.26 6.64 3.37
N ARG A 372 -16.29 6.62 2.51
CA ARG A 372 -17.69 6.34 2.90
C ARG A 372 -18.00 4.85 3.00
N GLN A 373 -17.14 4.00 2.41
CA GLN A 373 -17.28 2.55 2.45
C GLN A 373 -16.05 1.92 3.10
N PHE A 374 -16.25 0.76 3.68
CA PHE A 374 -15.21 -0.05 4.27
C PHE A 374 -14.37 -0.77 3.22
N TYR A 375 -13.06 -0.90 3.47
CA TYR A 375 -12.12 -1.64 2.64
C TYR A 375 -11.25 -2.56 3.49
N TRP A 376 -11.08 -3.82 3.09
CA TRP A 376 -10.12 -4.73 3.72
C TRP A 376 -8.66 -4.33 3.45
N ARG A 377 -8.41 -3.80 2.25
CA ARG A 377 -7.14 -3.21 1.85
C ARG A 377 -7.33 -1.73 1.59
N CYS A 378 -6.57 -0.88 2.28
CA CYS A 378 -6.66 0.56 2.07
C CYS A 378 -6.30 0.94 0.62
N PRO A 379 -7.17 1.66 -0.11
CA PRO A 379 -6.89 2.02 -1.50
C PRO A 379 -5.76 3.06 -1.65
N ALA A 380 -5.43 3.81 -0.58
CA ALA A 380 -4.39 4.82 -0.64
C ALA A 380 -3.00 4.27 -0.29
N CYS A 381 -2.86 3.52 0.82
CA CYS A 381 -1.56 3.01 1.25
C CYS A 381 -1.35 1.51 0.99
N GLY A 382 -2.36 0.80 0.48
CA GLY A 382 -2.29 -0.64 0.22
C GLY A 382 -2.24 -1.53 1.46
N GLY A 383 -2.32 -0.95 2.67
CA GLY A 383 -2.26 -1.70 3.92
C GLY A 383 -3.48 -2.60 4.13
N TRP A 384 -3.25 -3.85 4.57
CA TRP A 384 -4.30 -4.81 4.90
C TRP A 384 -4.77 -4.64 6.34
N GLU A 385 -6.11 -4.66 6.55
CA GLU A 385 -6.76 -4.50 7.86
C GLU A 385 -6.32 -3.24 8.64
N THR A 386 -5.89 -2.21 7.93
CA THR A 386 -5.56 -0.89 8.47
C THR A 386 -6.73 0.07 8.41
N PHE A 387 -7.86 -0.39 7.90
CA PHE A 387 -9.07 0.39 7.69
C PHE A 387 -10.18 -0.22 8.56
N PRO A 388 -10.31 0.18 9.84
CA PRO A 388 -11.27 -0.42 10.75
C PRO A 388 -12.71 -0.18 10.27
N PRO A 389 -13.63 -1.16 10.42
CA PRO A 389 -15.02 -1.02 10.03
C PRO A 389 -15.82 -0.22 11.09
N LYS A 390 -15.31 0.93 11.46
CA LYS A 390 -15.92 1.85 12.43
C LYS A 390 -15.96 3.24 11.84
N ARG A 391 -17.16 3.74 11.54
CA ARG A 391 -17.35 5.11 11.14
C ARG A 391 -17.19 6.05 12.33
N THR A 392 -16.56 7.19 12.09
CA THR A 392 -16.49 8.31 13.03
C THR A 392 -17.22 9.51 12.44
N GLU A 393 -17.94 10.24 13.27
CA GLU A 393 -18.53 11.51 12.90
C GLU A 393 -17.50 12.61 13.18
N GLU A 394 -16.85 13.11 12.13
CA GLU A 394 -15.95 14.24 12.25
C GLU A 394 -16.69 15.50 11.82
N PHE A 395 -16.88 16.40 12.76
CA PHE A 395 -17.30 17.75 12.46
C PHE A 395 -16.06 18.52 12.02
N ASP A 396 -16.00 18.93 10.75
CA ASP A 396 -15.03 19.92 10.31
C ASP A 396 -15.36 21.24 11.00
N LEU A 397 -14.78 21.47 12.17
CA LEU A 397 -14.88 22.73 12.92
C LEU A 397 -13.90 23.80 12.41
N THR A 398 -13.18 23.53 11.31
CA THR A 398 -12.37 24.54 10.63
C THR A 398 -13.24 25.40 9.74
N PRO A 399 -13.29 26.73 9.96
CA PRO A 399 -14.06 27.66 9.15
C PRO A 399 -13.54 27.75 7.71
#